data_0c3ab6a5853ceadb67631bc93f3f9f0d
#
_entry.id   0c3ab6a5853ceadb67631bc93f3f9f0d
#
_cell.length_a   1.000
_cell.length_b   1.000
_cell.length_c   1.000
_cell.angle_alpha   90.00
_cell.angle_beta   90.00
_cell.angle_gamma   90.00
#
_symmetry.space_group_name_H-M   'P 1'
#
loop_
_entity.id
_entity.type
_entity.pdbx_description
1 polymer ?
#
loop_
_entity_poly.entity_id
_entity_poly.type
_entity_poly.pdbx_seq_one_letter_code
_entity_poly.pdbx_strand_id
1 'polypeptide(L)'
;MRNNKGFTRERAEVNTLIEHAAVTIFRDFPEAFVLFGGATLVLYHDSVRHSADLDLLSRSASFPSPEEISASLQRDLPPVGQIMELGELHFQLERSTSREGRIFVSTGAGRRLFRIDLTRLGSAIESEIEDHPVEGESGFSAIIKSATKELLLLQKAEAFLMRRSVKARDAYDIHLLNEIGAVLSLNLRAHLQDTILGNEIASETISDRIDRIGVNLCRLELKPILPPSIYSVLEEAQFEPLINALRHLYKEWL
;
A
#
# COMPACT_ATOMS: atom_id res chain seq x y z
N MET A 1 4.46 -17.11 11.89
CA MET A 1 4.29 -15.73 12.44
C MET A 1 5.48 -14.89 12.01
N ARG A 2 5.28 -13.94 11.11
CA ARG A 2 6.32 -12.96 10.74
C ARG A 2 6.70 -12.16 11.99
N ASN A 3 8.01 -12.03 12.23
CA ASN A 3 8.57 -11.31 13.37
C ASN A 3 7.87 -9.97 13.60
N ASN A 4 7.53 -9.69 14.85
CA ASN A 4 6.88 -8.45 15.28
C ASN A 4 7.87 -7.28 15.07
N LYS A 5 7.90 -6.70 13.86
CA LYS A 5 8.86 -5.69 13.35
C LYS A 5 8.90 -4.38 14.18
N GLY A 6 8.77 -4.46 15.51
CA GLY A 6 8.71 -3.31 16.41
C GLY A 6 7.35 -2.60 16.44
N PHE A 7 6.32 -3.21 15.88
CA PHE A 7 4.94 -2.73 15.99
C PHE A 7 4.36 -2.97 17.37
N THR A 8 3.43 -2.10 17.79
CA THR A 8 2.55 -2.42 18.91
C THR A 8 1.73 -3.68 18.60
N ARG A 9 1.27 -4.40 19.65
CA ARG A 9 0.40 -5.58 19.50
C ARG A 9 -0.78 -5.29 18.56
N GLU A 10 -1.44 -4.16 18.75
CA GLU A 10 -2.60 -3.74 17.95
C GLU A 10 -2.30 -3.62 16.45
N ARG A 11 -1.13 -3.08 16.08
CA ARG A 11 -0.73 -2.95 14.68
C ARG A 11 -0.32 -4.28 14.06
N ALA A 12 0.31 -5.15 14.84
CA ALA A 12 0.63 -6.51 14.42
C ALA A 12 -0.66 -7.30 14.11
N GLU A 13 -1.68 -7.16 14.96
CA GLU A 13 -3.00 -7.76 14.76
C GLU A 13 -3.68 -7.27 13.47
N VAL A 14 -3.66 -5.97 13.22
CA VAL A 14 -4.22 -5.40 11.96
C VAL A 14 -3.45 -5.91 10.73
N ASN A 15 -2.12 -5.96 10.77
CA ASN A 15 -1.33 -6.49 9.66
C ASN A 15 -1.64 -7.96 9.38
N THR A 16 -1.84 -8.78 10.42
CA THR A 16 -2.24 -10.18 10.27
C THR A 16 -3.64 -10.30 9.66
N LEU A 17 -4.60 -9.48 10.08
CA LEU A 17 -5.92 -9.45 9.45
C LEU A 17 -5.87 -9.05 7.97
N ILE A 18 -5.04 -8.07 7.62
CA ILE A 18 -4.82 -7.65 6.21
C ILE A 18 -4.24 -8.81 5.40
N GLU A 19 -3.27 -9.54 5.94
CA GLU A 19 -2.69 -10.73 5.29
C GLU A 19 -3.76 -11.81 5.06
N HIS A 20 -4.56 -12.14 6.07
CA HIS A 20 -5.67 -13.09 5.94
C HIS A 20 -6.74 -12.61 4.95
N ALA A 21 -7.07 -11.32 4.95
CA ALA A 21 -8.01 -10.74 3.98
C ALA A 21 -7.48 -10.89 2.54
N ALA A 22 -6.19 -10.59 2.32
CA ALA A 22 -5.56 -10.76 1.01
C ALA A 22 -5.61 -12.23 0.57
N VAL A 23 -5.20 -13.18 1.44
CA VAL A 23 -5.24 -14.61 1.14
C VAL A 23 -6.66 -15.08 0.78
N THR A 24 -7.67 -14.66 1.55
CA THR A 24 -9.08 -14.98 1.29
C THR A 24 -9.53 -14.47 -0.08
N ILE A 25 -9.22 -13.21 -0.41
CA ILE A 25 -9.62 -12.61 -1.68
C ILE A 25 -8.93 -13.31 -2.86
N PHE A 26 -7.62 -13.54 -2.79
CA PHE A 26 -6.88 -14.16 -3.89
C PHE A 26 -7.20 -15.65 -4.06
N ARG A 27 -7.62 -16.36 -3.01
CA ARG A 27 -8.14 -17.72 -3.11
C ARG A 27 -9.49 -17.77 -3.84
N ASP A 28 -10.42 -16.91 -3.44
CA ASP A 28 -11.80 -16.96 -3.95
C ASP A 28 -11.95 -16.28 -5.31
N PHE A 29 -11.07 -15.33 -5.60
CA PHE A 29 -11.05 -14.57 -6.86
C PHE A 29 -9.65 -14.61 -7.50
N PRO A 30 -9.13 -15.81 -7.84
CA PRO A 30 -7.83 -15.94 -8.47
C PRO A 30 -7.83 -15.16 -9.79
N GLU A 31 -6.73 -14.54 -10.15
CA GLU A 31 -6.56 -13.71 -11.36
C GLU A 31 -7.39 -12.41 -11.41
N ALA A 32 -8.29 -12.16 -10.46
CA ALA A 32 -9.14 -10.96 -10.50
C ALA A 32 -8.39 -9.69 -10.12
N PHE A 33 -7.40 -9.80 -9.25
CA PHE A 33 -6.76 -8.64 -8.63
C PHE A 33 -5.22 -8.71 -8.67
N VAL A 34 -4.63 -7.53 -8.50
CA VAL A 34 -3.23 -7.34 -8.13
C VAL A 34 -3.19 -6.48 -6.87
N LEU A 35 -2.41 -6.90 -5.90
CA LEU A 35 -2.17 -6.17 -4.66
C LEU A 35 -1.20 -5.01 -4.92
N PHE A 36 -1.57 -3.83 -4.44
CA PHE A 36 -0.83 -2.59 -4.59
C PHE A 36 -0.64 -1.86 -3.26
N GLY A 37 0.03 -0.72 -3.33
CA GLY A 37 0.05 0.26 -2.26
C GLY A 37 0.89 -0.14 -1.06
N GLY A 38 0.51 0.41 0.10
CA GLY A 38 1.27 0.26 1.34
C GLY A 38 1.25 -1.15 1.91
N ALA A 39 0.17 -1.91 1.72
CA ALA A 39 0.09 -3.29 2.18
C ALA A 39 1.11 -4.19 1.46
N THR A 40 1.31 -4.00 0.16
CA THR A 40 2.33 -4.74 -0.60
C THR A 40 3.73 -4.51 -0.03
N LEU A 41 4.09 -3.26 0.31
CA LEU A 41 5.37 -2.94 0.94
C LEU A 41 5.55 -3.67 2.28
N VAL A 42 4.48 -3.75 3.09
CA VAL A 42 4.53 -4.43 4.39
C VAL A 42 4.60 -5.94 4.25
N LEU A 43 3.83 -6.52 3.35
CA LEU A 43 3.70 -7.97 3.21
C LEU A 43 4.89 -8.59 2.45
N TYR A 44 5.43 -7.92 1.43
CA TYR A 44 6.39 -8.54 0.51
C TYR A 44 7.73 -7.80 0.38
N HIS A 45 7.82 -6.54 0.79
CA HIS A 45 9.04 -5.73 0.65
C HIS A 45 9.60 -5.23 1.99
N ASP A 46 9.39 -5.97 3.06
CA ASP A 46 9.96 -5.75 4.39
C ASP A 46 9.75 -4.36 5.00
N SER A 47 8.75 -3.61 4.51
CA SER A 47 8.41 -2.34 5.13
C SER A 47 8.02 -2.51 6.59
N VAL A 48 8.62 -1.68 7.44
CA VAL A 48 8.31 -1.65 8.87
C VAL A 48 7.24 -0.63 9.23
N ARG A 49 6.77 0.14 8.25
CA ARG A 49 5.68 1.08 8.51
C ARG A 49 4.32 0.39 8.56
N HIS A 50 3.44 0.88 9.40
CA HIS A 50 2.06 0.42 9.44
C HIS A 50 1.29 0.84 8.17
N SER A 51 0.49 -0.08 7.63
CA SER A 51 -0.50 0.19 6.59
C SER A 51 -1.86 -0.34 7.04
N ALA A 52 -2.88 0.51 6.95
CA ALA A 52 -4.25 0.16 7.28
C ALA A 52 -5.15 0.10 6.03
N ASP A 53 -4.56 0.13 4.85
CA ASP A 53 -5.26 0.07 3.58
C ASP A 53 -4.78 -1.15 2.80
N LEU A 54 -5.72 -1.92 2.23
CA LEU A 54 -5.49 -3.00 1.29
C LEU A 54 -5.97 -2.52 -0.08
N ASP A 55 -5.02 -2.09 -0.92
CA ASP A 55 -5.31 -1.57 -2.25
C ASP A 55 -5.29 -2.72 -3.26
N LEU A 56 -6.40 -2.98 -3.95
CA LEU A 56 -6.56 -4.01 -4.96
C LEU A 56 -6.93 -3.40 -6.31
N LEU A 57 -6.14 -3.71 -7.33
CA LEU A 57 -6.43 -3.32 -8.69
C LEU A 57 -6.98 -4.52 -9.48
N SER A 58 -8.16 -4.36 -10.08
CA SER A 58 -8.77 -5.41 -10.89
C SER A 58 -8.13 -5.49 -12.26
N ARG A 59 -7.72 -6.70 -12.64
CA ARG A 59 -7.20 -7.05 -13.98
C ARG A 59 -8.28 -7.39 -14.97
N SER A 60 -9.43 -7.83 -14.49
CA SER A 60 -10.49 -8.41 -15.31
C SER A 60 -11.54 -7.37 -15.72
N ALA A 61 -12.15 -7.61 -16.91
CA ALA A 61 -13.36 -6.92 -17.30
C ALA A 61 -14.57 -7.31 -16.42
N SER A 62 -14.57 -8.53 -15.84
CA SER A 62 -15.51 -8.97 -14.81
C SER A 62 -14.92 -8.69 -13.42
N PHE A 63 -15.21 -7.54 -12.94
CA PHE A 63 -14.82 -7.11 -11.59
C PHE A 63 -15.72 -7.84 -10.57
N PRO A 64 -15.16 -8.65 -9.64
CA PRO A 64 -15.96 -9.18 -8.54
C PRO A 64 -16.57 -8.02 -7.76
N SER A 65 -17.87 -8.10 -7.51
CA SER A 65 -18.54 -7.00 -6.82
C SER A 65 -18.02 -6.84 -5.39
N PRO A 66 -18.02 -5.60 -4.82
CA PRO A 66 -17.65 -5.40 -3.44
C PRO A 66 -18.49 -6.24 -2.47
N GLU A 67 -19.73 -6.56 -2.85
CA GLU A 67 -20.66 -7.44 -2.11
C GLU A 67 -20.16 -8.88 -2.06
N GLU A 68 -19.69 -9.44 -3.19
CA GLU A 68 -19.11 -10.80 -3.26
C GLU A 68 -17.85 -10.89 -2.42
N ILE A 69 -16.97 -9.87 -2.52
CA ILE A 69 -15.74 -9.79 -1.71
C ILE A 69 -16.10 -9.69 -0.22
N SER A 70 -17.06 -8.83 0.15
CA SER A 70 -17.51 -8.68 1.53
C SER A 70 -18.08 -10.01 2.08
N ALA A 71 -18.86 -10.74 1.30
CA ALA A 71 -19.39 -12.05 1.69
C ALA A 71 -18.29 -13.08 1.94
N SER A 72 -17.24 -13.10 1.10
CA SER A 72 -16.07 -13.95 1.27
C SER A 72 -15.33 -13.63 2.58
N LEU A 73 -15.09 -12.36 2.86
CA LEU A 73 -14.42 -11.90 4.08
C LEU A 73 -15.26 -12.19 5.34
N GLN A 74 -16.58 -12.01 5.29
CA GLN A 74 -17.50 -12.31 6.39
C GLN A 74 -17.52 -13.79 6.75
N ARG A 75 -17.23 -14.67 5.80
CA ARG A 75 -17.11 -16.12 6.04
C ARG A 75 -15.81 -16.47 6.76
N ASP A 76 -14.68 -15.86 6.37
CA ASP A 76 -13.36 -16.36 6.73
C ASP A 76 -12.60 -15.53 7.79
N LEU A 77 -12.86 -14.23 7.89
CA LEU A 77 -12.14 -13.39 8.85
C LEU A 77 -12.63 -13.46 10.31
N PRO A 78 -13.93 -13.68 10.62
CA PRO A 78 -14.40 -13.70 12.01
C PRO A 78 -13.67 -14.69 12.91
N PRO A 79 -13.33 -15.93 12.50
CA PRO A 79 -12.54 -16.85 13.31
C PRO A 79 -11.15 -16.28 13.65
N VAL A 80 -10.50 -15.60 12.70
CA VAL A 80 -9.20 -14.95 12.91
C VAL A 80 -9.32 -13.81 13.93
N GLY A 81 -10.37 -12.98 13.80
CA GLY A 81 -10.68 -11.92 14.75
C GLY A 81 -10.92 -12.43 16.18
N GLN A 82 -11.58 -13.58 16.33
CA GLN A 82 -11.79 -14.24 17.64
C GLN A 82 -10.46 -14.70 18.26
N ILE A 83 -9.61 -15.38 17.48
CA ILE A 83 -8.26 -15.82 17.94
C ILE A 83 -7.43 -14.63 18.40
N MET A 84 -7.58 -13.46 17.76
CA MET A 84 -6.88 -12.23 18.09
C MET A 84 -7.55 -11.40 19.21
N GLU A 85 -8.62 -11.89 19.81
CA GLU A 85 -9.37 -11.18 20.87
C GLU A 85 -9.94 -9.81 20.40
N LEU A 86 -10.18 -9.64 19.08
CA LEU A 86 -10.74 -8.40 18.52
C LEU A 86 -12.26 -8.32 18.63
N GLY A 87 -12.91 -9.40 19.06
CA GLY A 87 -14.36 -9.51 19.13
C GLY A 87 -15.00 -9.70 17.75
N GLU A 88 -16.26 -9.29 17.64
CA GLU A 88 -17.02 -9.37 16.40
C GLU A 88 -16.43 -8.42 15.33
N LEU A 89 -16.32 -8.88 14.10
CA LEU A 89 -15.89 -8.07 12.96
C LEU A 89 -17.10 -7.63 12.12
N HIS A 90 -17.15 -6.35 11.81
CA HIS A 90 -18.18 -5.74 10.97
C HIS A 90 -17.55 -5.29 9.62
N PHE A 91 -18.28 -5.55 8.55
CA PHE A 91 -17.88 -5.24 7.17
C PHE A 91 -18.87 -4.25 6.57
N GLN A 92 -18.45 -3.02 6.35
CA GLN A 92 -19.29 -1.95 5.84
C GLN A 92 -18.89 -1.56 4.42
N LEU A 93 -19.82 -1.71 3.49
CA LEU A 93 -19.68 -1.21 2.13
C LEU A 93 -19.90 0.30 2.13
N GLU A 94 -18.93 1.08 1.65
CA GLU A 94 -19.08 2.54 1.51
C GLU A 94 -19.32 2.94 0.04
N ARG A 95 -18.66 2.24 -0.89
CA ARG A 95 -18.83 2.44 -2.33
C ARG A 95 -18.94 1.11 -3.04
N SER A 96 -19.86 1.05 -3.97
CA SER A 96 -20.04 -0.07 -4.87
C SER A 96 -20.46 0.47 -6.23
N THR A 97 -19.52 0.54 -7.16
CA THR A 97 -19.73 0.91 -8.56
C THR A 97 -19.05 -0.11 -9.46
N SER A 98 -19.30 -0.05 -10.77
CA SER A 98 -18.62 -0.92 -11.74
C SER A 98 -17.10 -0.65 -11.88
N ARG A 99 -16.57 0.38 -11.23
CA ARG A 99 -15.15 0.80 -11.36
C ARG A 99 -14.42 0.93 -10.04
N GLU A 100 -15.13 1.12 -8.94
CA GLU A 100 -14.56 1.37 -7.62
C GLU A 100 -15.40 0.68 -6.55
N GLY A 101 -14.76 0.14 -5.56
CA GLY A 101 -15.39 -0.43 -4.38
C GLY A 101 -14.60 -0.06 -3.12
N ARG A 102 -15.30 0.06 -2.00
CA ARG A 102 -14.65 0.28 -0.71
C ARG A 102 -15.37 -0.48 0.38
N ILE A 103 -14.60 -1.24 1.14
CA ILE A 103 -15.05 -2.01 2.29
C ILE A 103 -14.28 -1.56 3.52
N PHE A 104 -14.96 -1.18 4.59
CA PHE A 104 -14.33 -0.98 5.89
C PHE A 104 -14.50 -2.22 6.75
N VAL A 105 -13.42 -2.61 7.43
CA VAL A 105 -13.42 -3.66 8.44
C VAL A 105 -13.23 -2.99 9.81
N SER A 106 -14.16 -3.23 10.74
CA SER A 106 -14.15 -2.67 12.07
C SER A 106 -14.54 -3.72 13.12
N THR A 107 -14.23 -3.44 14.39
CA THR A 107 -14.75 -4.24 15.51
C THR A 107 -16.20 -3.90 15.79
N GLY A 108 -16.92 -4.79 16.50
CA GLY A 108 -18.28 -4.54 17.00
C GLY A 108 -18.40 -3.29 17.87
N ALA A 109 -17.30 -2.87 18.52
CA ALA A 109 -17.23 -1.61 19.27
C ALA A 109 -17.01 -0.37 18.36
N GLY A 110 -17.02 -0.54 17.03
CA GLY A 110 -16.90 0.56 16.07
C GLY A 110 -15.46 1.04 15.79
N ARG A 111 -14.43 0.36 16.33
CA ARG A 111 -13.04 0.68 16.01
C ARG A 111 -12.73 0.22 14.60
N ARG A 112 -12.37 1.15 13.69
CA ARG A 112 -11.92 0.83 12.35
C ARG A 112 -10.55 0.16 12.43
N LEU A 113 -10.41 -1.01 11.79
CA LEU A 113 -9.18 -1.80 11.74
C LEU A 113 -8.41 -1.51 10.45
N PHE A 114 -9.07 -1.71 9.30
CA PHE A 114 -8.48 -1.44 7.99
C PHE A 114 -9.57 -1.20 6.94
N ARG A 115 -9.13 -0.81 5.76
CA ARG A 115 -9.96 -0.54 4.60
C ARG A 115 -9.46 -1.34 3.40
N ILE A 116 -10.39 -1.79 2.57
CA ILE A 116 -10.10 -2.40 1.28
C ILE A 116 -10.59 -1.45 0.20
N ASP A 117 -9.69 -0.96 -0.63
CA ASP A 117 -9.99 -0.15 -1.79
C ASP A 117 -9.86 -1.00 -3.06
N LEU A 118 -10.92 -1.08 -3.83
CA LEU A 118 -11.02 -1.81 -5.08
C LEU A 118 -11.06 -0.80 -6.22
N THR A 119 -10.11 -0.89 -7.15
CA THR A 119 -10.04 0.03 -8.29
C THR A 119 -9.73 -0.76 -9.56
N ARG A 120 -10.15 -0.26 -10.71
CA ARG A 120 -9.87 -0.90 -11.99
C ARG A 120 -8.46 -0.54 -12.47
N LEU A 121 -7.67 -1.57 -12.82
CA LEU A 121 -6.35 -1.39 -13.41
C LEU A 121 -6.47 -0.84 -14.84
N GLY A 122 -5.62 0.12 -15.17
CA GLY A 122 -5.37 0.51 -16.57
C GLY A 122 -4.48 -0.55 -17.27
N SER A 123 -4.65 -0.74 -18.58
CA SER A 123 -4.08 -1.83 -19.36
C SER A 123 -2.55 -1.90 -19.51
N ALA A 124 -1.79 -0.95 -18.96
CA ALA A 124 -0.37 -0.76 -19.31
C ALA A 124 0.66 -1.47 -18.41
N ILE A 125 0.26 -2.29 -17.40
CA ILE A 125 1.15 -2.63 -16.28
C ILE A 125 1.29 -4.15 -16.02
N GLU A 126 0.83 -5.00 -16.93
CA GLU A 126 0.82 -6.47 -16.70
C GLU A 126 2.21 -7.11 -16.59
N SER A 127 3.26 -6.49 -17.13
CA SER A 127 4.63 -7.02 -17.08
C SER A 127 5.34 -6.81 -15.73
N GLU A 128 4.77 -6.02 -14.86
CA GLU A 128 5.38 -5.60 -13.58
C GLU A 128 4.60 -6.19 -12.39
N ILE A 129 4.19 -7.47 -12.52
CA ILE A 129 3.47 -8.22 -11.49
C ILE A 129 4.28 -9.44 -11.11
N GLU A 130 4.33 -9.74 -9.82
CA GLU A 130 5.00 -10.91 -9.28
C GLU A 130 4.02 -11.78 -8.47
N ASP A 131 4.30 -13.08 -8.45
CA ASP A 131 3.46 -14.08 -7.79
C ASP A 131 4.08 -14.49 -6.44
N HIS A 132 3.27 -14.43 -5.38
CA HIS A 132 3.65 -14.86 -4.04
C HIS A 132 2.80 -16.06 -3.62
N PRO A 133 3.33 -17.28 -3.67
CA PRO A 133 2.63 -18.43 -3.11
C PRO A 133 2.55 -18.31 -1.59
N VAL A 134 1.34 -18.47 -1.05
CA VAL A 134 1.09 -18.47 0.39
C VAL A 134 0.51 -19.82 0.77
N GLU A 135 1.21 -20.53 1.66
CA GLU A 135 0.74 -21.78 2.27
C GLU A 135 0.22 -21.47 3.68
N GLY A 136 -1.06 -21.73 3.91
CA GLY A 136 -1.67 -21.61 5.24
C GLY A 136 -1.49 -22.88 6.06
N GLU A 137 -1.47 -22.77 7.39
CA GLU A 137 -1.32 -23.88 8.33
C GLU A 137 -2.41 -24.97 8.19
N SER A 138 -3.53 -24.66 7.54
CA SER A 138 -4.66 -25.58 7.28
C SER A 138 -4.61 -26.30 5.93
N GLY A 139 -3.47 -26.27 5.22
CA GLY A 139 -3.37 -26.76 3.83
C GLY A 139 -4.04 -25.82 2.81
N PHE A 140 -4.37 -24.63 3.22
CA PHE A 140 -4.96 -23.58 2.44
C PHE A 140 -3.87 -22.83 1.68
N SER A 141 -3.94 -22.81 0.35
CA SER A 141 -2.96 -22.11 -0.49
C SER A 141 -3.62 -21.09 -1.39
N ALA A 142 -2.97 -20.00 -1.61
CA ALA A 142 -3.32 -18.98 -2.59
C ALA A 142 -2.05 -18.44 -3.27
N ILE A 143 -2.20 -17.96 -4.49
CA ILE A 143 -1.16 -17.17 -5.16
C ILE A 143 -1.61 -15.72 -5.09
N ILE A 144 -0.89 -14.91 -4.34
CA ILE A 144 -1.15 -13.47 -4.26
C ILE A 144 -0.30 -12.80 -5.34
N LYS A 145 -0.97 -12.16 -6.29
CA LYS A 145 -0.32 -11.34 -7.31
C LYS A 145 -0.12 -9.94 -6.77
N SER A 146 1.10 -9.43 -6.82
CA SER A 146 1.39 -8.06 -6.37
C SER A 146 2.21 -7.28 -7.39
N ALA A 147 2.19 -5.96 -7.24
CA ALA A 147 3.10 -5.09 -7.98
C ALA A 147 4.55 -5.36 -7.59
N THR A 148 5.46 -5.38 -8.58
CA THR A 148 6.90 -5.36 -8.32
C THR A 148 7.31 -4.10 -7.56
N LYS A 149 8.49 -4.12 -6.94
CA LYS A 149 9.03 -2.93 -6.27
C LYS A 149 9.23 -1.75 -7.22
N GLU A 150 9.55 -2.02 -8.49
CA GLU A 150 9.70 -1.02 -9.55
C GLU A 150 8.36 -0.33 -9.87
N LEU A 151 7.29 -1.12 -9.99
CA LEU A 151 5.95 -0.59 -10.21
C LEU A 151 5.43 0.18 -9.00
N LEU A 152 5.73 -0.29 -7.78
CA LEU A 152 5.41 0.44 -6.55
C LEU A 152 6.17 1.78 -6.49
N LEU A 153 7.43 1.82 -6.95
CA LEU A 153 8.20 3.07 -7.03
C LEU A 153 7.54 4.06 -7.99
N LEU A 154 7.12 3.62 -9.18
CA LEU A 154 6.35 4.45 -10.11
C LEU A 154 5.07 4.98 -9.47
N GLN A 155 4.27 4.10 -8.85
CA GLN A 155 3.02 4.48 -8.17
C GLN A 155 3.26 5.53 -7.09
N LYS A 156 4.33 5.41 -6.29
CA LYS A 156 4.66 6.38 -5.26
C LYS A 156 5.16 7.70 -5.83
N ALA A 157 5.93 7.64 -6.92
CA ALA A 157 6.34 8.83 -7.65
C ALA A 157 5.11 9.60 -8.17
N GLU A 158 4.22 8.94 -8.90
CA GLU A 158 3.00 9.58 -9.40
C GLU A 158 2.11 10.11 -8.26
N ALA A 159 1.90 9.32 -7.20
CA ALA A 159 1.13 9.76 -6.04
C ALA A 159 1.75 11.01 -5.38
N PHE A 160 3.08 11.08 -5.28
CA PHE A 160 3.79 12.25 -4.77
C PHE A 160 3.52 13.48 -5.64
N LEU A 161 3.53 13.36 -6.96
CA LEU A 161 3.28 14.46 -7.89
C LEU A 161 1.81 14.87 -7.96
N MET A 162 0.89 13.90 -8.01
CA MET A 162 -0.51 14.14 -8.39
C MET A 162 -1.44 14.43 -7.20
N ARG A 163 -1.07 14.06 -5.98
CA ARG A 163 -1.92 14.33 -4.81
C ARG A 163 -2.07 15.83 -4.57
N ARG A 164 -3.27 16.25 -4.17
CA ARG A 164 -3.55 17.66 -3.79
C ARG A 164 -2.58 18.17 -2.72
N SER A 165 -2.17 17.33 -1.77
CA SER A 165 -1.18 17.64 -0.74
C SER A 165 -0.10 16.58 -0.70
N VAL A 166 1.16 16.99 -0.54
CA VAL A 166 2.27 16.07 -0.34
C VAL A 166 2.09 15.25 0.93
N LYS A 167 2.60 14.02 0.93
CA LYS A 167 2.54 13.10 2.06
C LYS A 167 3.94 12.60 2.39
N ALA A 168 4.36 12.77 3.64
CA ALA A 168 5.66 12.28 4.10
C ALA A 168 5.77 10.74 3.98
N ARG A 169 4.65 10.02 4.08
CA ARG A 169 4.63 8.57 3.88
C ARG A 169 5.00 8.15 2.45
N ASP A 170 4.66 8.95 1.43
CA ASP A 170 5.05 8.64 0.05
C ASP A 170 6.57 8.85 -0.14
N ALA A 171 7.15 9.88 0.48
CA ALA A 171 8.60 10.09 0.52
C ALA A 171 9.32 8.95 1.26
N TYR A 172 8.76 8.47 2.38
CA TYR A 172 9.29 7.31 3.09
C TYR A 172 9.23 6.04 2.24
N ASP A 173 8.12 5.78 1.56
CA ASP A 173 7.98 4.62 0.68
C ASP A 173 8.99 4.66 -0.48
N ILE A 174 9.20 5.84 -1.10
CA ILE A 174 10.22 6.04 -2.15
C ILE A 174 11.63 5.78 -1.61
N HIS A 175 11.94 6.30 -0.42
CA HIS A 175 13.23 6.04 0.23
C HIS A 175 13.44 4.54 0.47
N LEU A 176 12.46 3.85 1.07
CA LEU A 176 12.52 2.41 1.29
C LEU A 176 12.73 1.63 -0.01
N LEU A 177 11.97 1.96 -1.04
CA LEU A 177 12.06 1.29 -2.35
C LEU A 177 13.45 1.47 -2.98
N ASN A 178 14.05 2.66 -2.87
CA ASN A 178 15.42 2.90 -3.31
C ASN A 178 16.43 2.05 -2.50
N GLU A 179 16.28 1.97 -1.16
CA GLU A 179 17.16 1.17 -0.30
C GLU A 179 17.12 -0.34 -0.65
N ILE A 180 15.98 -0.86 -1.05
CA ILE A 180 15.85 -2.26 -1.51
C ILE A 180 16.16 -2.43 -3.00
N GLY A 181 16.72 -1.41 -3.65
CA GLY A 181 17.21 -1.46 -5.03
C GLY A 181 16.13 -1.41 -6.09
N ALA A 182 14.98 -0.78 -5.85
CA ALA A 182 14.00 -0.51 -6.89
C ALA A 182 14.54 0.57 -7.84
N VAL A 183 14.48 0.29 -9.15
CA VAL A 183 14.92 1.22 -10.20
C VAL A 183 13.88 1.24 -11.31
N LEU A 184 13.39 2.41 -11.68
CA LEU A 184 12.46 2.51 -12.80
C LEU A 184 13.11 2.00 -14.09
N SER A 185 12.52 0.98 -14.70
CA SER A 185 12.88 0.52 -16.05
C SER A 185 12.64 1.64 -17.08
N LEU A 186 13.19 1.49 -18.28
CA LEU A 186 12.99 2.50 -19.34
C LEU A 186 11.49 2.75 -19.62
N ASN A 187 10.68 1.69 -19.61
CA ASN A 187 9.24 1.80 -19.84
C ASN A 187 8.53 2.53 -18.70
N LEU A 188 8.86 2.20 -17.43
CA LEU A 188 8.26 2.87 -16.27
C LEU A 188 8.72 4.33 -16.15
N ARG A 189 9.97 4.62 -16.54
CA ARG A 189 10.48 6.00 -16.62
C ARG A 189 9.77 6.81 -17.69
N ALA A 190 9.55 6.23 -18.88
CA ALA A 190 8.77 6.87 -19.94
C ALA A 190 7.34 7.15 -19.47
N HIS A 191 6.72 6.21 -18.75
CA HIS A 191 5.37 6.41 -18.20
C HIS A 191 5.33 7.56 -17.18
N LEU A 192 6.33 7.67 -16.28
CA LEU A 192 6.42 8.80 -15.36
C LEU A 192 6.62 10.13 -16.10
N GLN A 193 7.44 10.12 -17.16
CA GLN A 193 7.63 11.28 -18.03
C GLN A 193 6.33 11.70 -18.71
N ASP A 194 5.56 10.76 -19.24
CA ASP A 194 4.25 11.04 -19.85
C ASP A 194 3.27 11.60 -18.82
N THR A 195 3.30 11.11 -17.58
CA THR A 195 2.50 11.65 -16.46
C THR A 195 2.90 13.11 -16.17
N ILE A 196 4.19 13.43 -16.13
CA ILE A 196 4.70 14.78 -15.88
C ILE A 196 4.30 15.72 -17.01
N LEU A 197 4.54 15.34 -18.26
CA LEU A 197 4.23 16.13 -19.44
C LEU A 197 2.72 16.29 -19.65
N GLY A 198 1.97 15.20 -19.52
CA GLY A 198 0.51 15.19 -19.71
C GLY A 198 -0.25 16.02 -18.68
N ASN A 199 0.34 16.26 -17.51
CA ASN A 199 -0.21 17.14 -16.48
C ASN A 199 0.50 18.49 -16.37
N GLU A 200 1.38 18.82 -17.34
CA GLU A 200 2.11 20.10 -17.40
C GLU A 200 2.85 20.45 -16.09
N ILE A 201 3.46 19.43 -15.44
CA ILE A 201 4.14 19.62 -14.17
C ILE A 201 5.52 20.24 -14.42
N ALA A 202 5.67 21.52 -14.06
CA ALA A 202 6.94 22.22 -14.17
C ALA A 202 7.97 21.76 -13.12
N SER A 203 9.25 21.93 -13.39
CA SER A 203 10.35 21.59 -12.45
C SER A 203 10.23 22.36 -11.13
N GLU A 204 9.81 23.63 -11.17
CA GLU A 204 9.56 24.43 -9.99
C GLU A 204 8.46 23.80 -9.11
N THR A 205 7.42 23.22 -9.73
CA THR A 205 6.36 22.50 -9.00
C THR A 205 6.92 21.26 -8.30
N ILE A 206 7.80 20.51 -8.94
CA ILE A 206 8.45 19.33 -8.34
C ILE A 206 9.32 19.77 -7.16
N SER A 207 10.16 20.79 -7.35
CA SER A 207 11.02 21.37 -6.30
C SER A 207 10.18 21.84 -5.10
N ASP A 208 9.14 22.62 -5.32
CA ASP A 208 8.23 23.10 -4.28
C ASP A 208 7.58 21.96 -3.50
N ARG A 209 7.22 20.86 -4.17
CA ARG A 209 6.64 19.68 -3.50
C ARG A 209 7.66 18.97 -2.62
N ILE A 210 8.92 18.87 -3.08
CA ILE A 210 10.00 18.29 -2.28
C ILE A 210 10.25 19.15 -1.04
N ASP A 211 10.31 20.48 -1.18
CA ASP A 211 10.56 21.39 -0.08
C ASP A 211 9.43 21.41 0.97
N ARG A 212 8.20 21.03 0.57
CA ARG A 212 7.09 20.82 1.52
C ARG A 212 7.23 19.59 2.39
N ILE A 213 8.16 18.66 2.07
CA ILE A 213 8.51 17.53 2.94
C ILE A 213 9.42 18.06 4.07
N GLY A 214 8.88 18.93 4.89
CA GLY A 214 9.60 19.49 6.04
C GLY A 214 9.48 18.62 7.29
N VAL A 215 10.34 18.90 8.26
CA VAL A 215 10.42 18.17 9.55
C VAL A 215 9.07 18.06 10.25
N ASN A 216 8.27 19.13 10.26
CA ASN A 216 6.96 19.11 10.92
C ASN A 216 5.97 18.15 10.27
N LEU A 217 5.92 18.10 8.92
CA LEU A 217 5.07 17.17 8.19
C LEU A 217 5.53 15.71 8.46
N CYS A 218 6.84 15.47 8.42
CA CYS A 218 7.39 14.15 8.72
C CYS A 218 7.07 13.71 10.15
N ARG A 219 7.20 14.58 11.14
CA ARG A 219 6.80 14.29 12.52
C ARG A 219 5.33 13.94 12.65
N LEU A 220 4.47 14.72 12.01
CA LEU A 220 3.02 14.51 12.07
C LEU A 220 2.60 13.18 11.42
N GLU A 221 3.13 12.86 10.24
CA GLU A 221 2.65 11.73 9.44
C GLU A 221 3.43 10.42 9.68
N LEU A 222 4.73 10.48 10.02
CA LEU A 222 5.56 9.28 10.14
C LEU A 222 5.62 8.73 11.57
N LYS A 223 5.61 9.59 12.60
CA LYS A 223 5.64 9.13 14.00
C LYS A 223 4.53 8.13 14.33
N PRO A 224 3.27 8.31 13.88
CA PRO A 224 2.22 7.34 14.15
C PRO A 224 2.31 6.04 13.35
N ILE A 225 3.13 5.95 12.30
CA ILE A 225 3.17 4.78 11.42
C ILE A 225 4.50 4.03 11.44
N LEU A 226 5.56 4.60 11.98
CA LEU A 226 6.87 3.97 12.09
C LEU A 226 7.12 3.41 13.49
N PRO A 227 7.93 2.33 13.61
CA PRO A 227 8.50 1.93 14.88
C PRO A 227 9.37 3.05 15.47
N PRO A 228 9.37 3.23 16.81
CA PRO A 228 10.14 4.30 17.45
C PRO A 228 11.63 4.33 17.09
N SER A 229 12.26 3.15 16.95
CA SER A 229 13.68 3.03 16.58
C SER A 229 13.98 3.59 15.18
N ILE A 230 13.13 3.29 14.21
CA ILE A 230 13.29 3.79 12.84
C ILE A 230 12.98 5.29 12.79
N TYR A 231 11.88 5.69 13.47
CA TYR A 231 11.50 7.09 13.53
C TYR A 231 12.61 7.97 14.13
N SER A 232 13.23 7.54 15.24
CA SER A 232 14.30 8.30 15.89
C SER A 232 15.51 8.53 14.98
N VAL A 233 15.93 7.50 14.23
CA VAL A 233 17.04 7.61 13.26
C VAL A 233 16.75 8.65 12.18
N LEU A 234 15.54 8.61 11.64
CA LEU A 234 15.12 9.59 10.61
C LEU A 234 15.00 11.01 11.19
N GLU A 235 14.49 11.13 12.43
CA GLU A 235 14.34 12.43 13.10
C GLU A 235 15.69 13.06 13.44
N GLU A 236 16.67 12.28 13.92
CA GLU A 236 18.05 12.71 14.17
C GLU A 236 18.72 13.23 12.90
N ALA A 237 18.46 12.57 11.76
CA ALA A 237 18.91 13.00 10.43
C ALA A 237 18.03 14.13 9.83
N GLN A 238 17.10 14.73 10.60
CA GLN A 238 16.16 15.76 10.12
C GLN A 238 15.38 15.35 8.87
N PHE A 239 15.14 14.05 8.68
CA PHE A 239 14.48 13.42 7.52
C PHE A 239 15.17 13.67 6.17
N GLU A 240 16.42 14.12 6.17
CA GLU A 240 17.22 14.31 4.94
C GLU A 240 17.28 13.09 4.02
N PRO A 241 17.37 11.82 4.49
CA PRO A 241 17.34 10.66 3.61
C PRO A 241 16.10 10.61 2.70
N LEU A 242 14.94 11.04 3.20
CA LEU A 242 13.69 11.06 2.41
C LEU A 242 13.72 12.13 1.32
N ILE A 243 14.23 13.31 1.65
CA ILE A 243 14.38 14.44 0.73
C ILE A 243 15.37 14.07 -0.38
N ASN A 244 16.49 13.44 -0.02
CA ASN A 244 17.51 13.01 -0.97
C ASN A 244 16.99 11.91 -1.89
N ALA A 245 16.17 10.98 -1.40
CA ALA A 245 15.51 9.97 -2.23
C ALA A 245 14.59 10.60 -3.29
N LEU A 246 13.81 11.63 -2.91
CA LEU A 246 12.97 12.37 -3.84
C LEU A 246 13.80 13.13 -4.88
N ARG A 247 14.83 13.86 -4.45
CA ARG A 247 15.74 14.58 -5.37
C ARG A 247 16.43 13.63 -6.35
N HIS A 248 16.85 12.46 -5.88
CA HIS A 248 17.46 11.44 -6.72
C HIS A 248 16.47 10.90 -7.77
N LEU A 249 15.23 10.60 -7.34
CA LEU A 249 14.20 10.07 -8.23
C LEU A 249 13.84 11.07 -9.35
N TYR A 250 13.72 12.35 -9.01
CA TYR A 250 13.27 13.38 -9.95
C TYR A 250 14.39 14.20 -10.58
N LYS A 251 15.66 13.81 -10.40
CA LYS A 251 16.85 14.60 -10.86
C LYS A 251 16.83 15.03 -12.33
N GLU A 252 16.15 14.28 -13.20
CA GLU A 252 16.05 14.57 -14.62
C GLU A 252 14.98 15.61 -14.96
N TRP A 253 14.11 15.93 -13.99
CA TRP A 253 13.01 16.90 -14.14
C TRP A 253 13.14 18.11 -13.20
N LEU A 254 14.19 18.16 -12.38
CA LEU A 254 14.58 19.31 -11.57
C LEU A 254 15.57 20.19 -12.34
#